data_e7d25148e2f4c7b4f140d125e82cadfa
#
_entry.id   e7d25148e2f4c7b4f140d125e82cadfa
#
_cell.length_a   1.000
_cell.length_b   1.000
_cell.length_c   1.000
_cell.angle_alpha   90.00
_cell.angle_beta   90.00
_cell.angle_gamma   90.00
#
_symmetry.space_group_name_H-M   'P 1'
#
loop_
_entity.id
_entity.type
_entity.pdbx_description
1 polymer ?
#
loop_
_entity_poly.entity_id
_entity_poly.type
_entity_poly.pdbx_seq_one_letter_code
_entity_poly.pdbx_strand_id
1 'polypeptide(L)'
;MERIAEPELMQDWDQARAYALADFSEPHEAFVHHFQRLFPAFAGGRVIDLGCGAADVTIRFARAYPDATLVGVDGAEPMLRLGREAVARAGLESRVVLHRLRLPADALPGEHDAVISNSLLHHLAEPAALWDAVARAGCPGAPVLVMDLLRPTSKDEALALVGRHAAGAPPLLARDFFNSLLAAYRPEEVRQQLDTAGFGHLGVDVVSDRHWLVWGHV
;
A
#
# COMPACT_ATOMS: atom_id res chain seq x y z
N MET A 1 3.65 -21.40 7.02
CA MET A 1 4.87 -21.61 6.18
C MET A 1 5.84 -20.46 6.41
N GLU A 2 7.12 -20.63 6.07
CA GLU A 2 8.11 -19.55 6.11
C GLU A 2 7.85 -18.50 5.03
N ARG A 3 8.27 -17.26 5.29
CA ARG A 3 8.21 -16.16 4.32
C ARG A 3 9.25 -16.36 3.22
N ILE A 4 8.85 -16.13 1.99
CA ILE A 4 9.76 -16.13 0.84
C ILE A 4 9.72 -14.73 0.25
N ALA A 5 10.81 -13.96 0.45
CA ALA A 5 10.89 -12.60 -0.06
C ALA A 5 10.86 -12.58 -1.61
N GLU A 6 10.30 -11.53 -2.16
CA GLU A 6 10.29 -11.26 -3.60
C GLU A 6 11.11 -10.01 -3.96
N PRO A 7 11.40 -9.74 -5.25
CA PRO A 7 12.06 -8.52 -5.67
C PRO A 7 11.31 -7.27 -5.21
N GLU A 8 12.04 -6.31 -4.67
CA GLU A 8 11.52 -5.11 -4.01
C GLU A 8 10.82 -4.13 -4.95
N LEU A 9 11.25 -4.05 -6.21
CA LEU A 9 10.78 -3.03 -7.14
C LEU A 9 10.26 -3.64 -8.45
N MET A 10 9.11 -3.16 -8.89
CA MET A 10 8.51 -3.48 -10.19
C MET A 10 9.14 -2.62 -11.30
N GLN A 11 10.38 -2.97 -11.69
CA GLN A 11 11.17 -2.22 -12.68
C GLN A 11 10.87 -2.61 -14.14
N ASP A 12 10.30 -3.80 -14.35
CA ASP A 12 9.94 -4.26 -15.69
C ASP A 12 8.70 -3.51 -16.19
N TRP A 13 8.77 -2.97 -17.42
CA TRP A 13 7.70 -2.17 -18.02
C TRP A 13 6.44 -2.99 -18.30
N ASP A 14 6.59 -4.21 -18.80
CA ASP A 14 5.46 -5.05 -19.17
C ASP A 14 4.74 -5.53 -17.90
N GLN A 15 5.49 -5.84 -16.84
CA GLN A 15 4.94 -6.16 -15.52
C GLN A 15 4.19 -4.96 -14.92
N ALA A 16 4.81 -3.78 -14.88
CA ALA A 16 4.17 -2.55 -14.39
C ALA A 16 2.88 -2.22 -15.15
N ARG A 17 2.92 -2.36 -16.49
CA ARG A 17 1.75 -2.13 -17.33
C ARG A 17 0.65 -3.16 -17.08
N ALA A 18 1.00 -4.45 -16.98
CA ALA A 18 0.02 -5.48 -16.67
C ALA A 18 -0.66 -5.23 -15.35
N TYR A 19 0.12 -4.86 -14.31
CA TYR A 19 -0.40 -4.48 -13.00
C TYR A 19 -1.33 -3.26 -13.07
N ALA A 20 -0.91 -2.18 -13.73
CA ALA A 20 -1.70 -0.95 -13.84
C ALA A 20 -3.01 -1.10 -14.63
N LEU A 21 -3.12 -2.14 -15.47
CA LEU A 21 -4.33 -2.47 -16.24
C LEU A 21 -5.22 -3.51 -15.56
N ALA A 22 -4.75 -4.14 -14.48
CA ALA A 22 -5.53 -5.12 -13.75
C ALA A 22 -6.66 -4.45 -12.96
N ASP A 23 -7.74 -5.18 -12.77
CA ASP A 23 -8.87 -4.70 -11.96
C ASP A 23 -8.63 -5.05 -10.48
N PHE A 24 -8.20 -4.06 -9.72
CA PHE A 24 -8.08 -4.09 -8.26
C PHE A 24 -9.15 -3.24 -7.57
N SER A 25 -10.26 -2.94 -8.25
CA SER A 25 -11.28 -2.02 -7.72
C SER A 25 -11.81 -2.48 -6.36
N GLU A 26 -12.14 -3.77 -6.19
CA GLU A 26 -12.69 -4.28 -4.93
C GLU A 26 -11.75 -4.04 -3.73
N PRO A 27 -10.49 -4.50 -3.69
CA PRO A 27 -9.61 -4.28 -2.56
C PRO A 27 -9.22 -2.79 -2.38
N HIS A 28 -9.07 -2.03 -3.46
CA HIS A 28 -8.69 -0.62 -3.37
C HIS A 28 -9.84 0.29 -2.91
N GLU A 29 -11.09 -0.03 -3.26
CA GLU A 29 -12.28 0.62 -2.69
C GLU A 29 -12.46 0.24 -1.21
N ALA A 30 -12.25 -1.03 -0.86
CA ALA A 30 -12.29 -1.48 0.52
C ALA A 30 -11.25 -0.73 1.40
N PHE A 31 -10.04 -0.46 0.88
CA PHE A 31 -9.04 0.34 1.57
C PHE A 31 -9.57 1.73 1.96
N VAL A 32 -10.16 2.45 1.00
CA VAL A 32 -10.72 3.79 1.25
C VAL A 32 -11.90 3.72 2.24
N HIS A 33 -12.78 2.72 2.11
CA HIS A 33 -13.88 2.51 3.07
C HIS A 33 -13.36 2.20 4.49
N HIS A 34 -12.29 1.41 4.62
CA HIS A 34 -11.67 1.18 5.93
C HIS A 34 -11.16 2.49 6.54
N PHE A 35 -10.49 3.34 5.76
CA PHE A 35 -10.03 4.62 6.25
C PHE A 35 -11.20 5.51 6.71
N GLN A 36 -12.25 5.63 5.90
CA GLN A 36 -13.45 6.41 6.25
C GLN A 36 -14.13 5.92 7.55
N ARG A 37 -14.21 4.61 7.72
CA ARG A 37 -14.81 3.98 8.91
C ARG A 37 -13.97 4.16 10.16
N LEU A 38 -12.65 4.05 10.05
CA LEU A 38 -11.72 4.12 11.18
C LEU A 38 -11.44 5.56 11.61
N PHE A 39 -11.48 6.50 10.66
CA PHE A 39 -11.16 7.91 10.89
C PHE A 39 -12.29 8.84 10.42
N PRO A 40 -13.50 8.73 11.00
CA PRO A 40 -14.68 9.47 10.53
C PRO A 40 -14.56 11.00 10.72
N ALA A 41 -13.65 11.46 11.56
CA ALA A 41 -13.36 12.88 11.77
C ALA A 41 -12.37 13.46 10.76
N PHE A 42 -11.68 12.64 9.95
CA PHE A 42 -10.75 13.12 8.94
C PHE A 42 -11.53 13.71 7.76
N ALA A 43 -11.42 15.01 7.55
CA ALA A 43 -12.13 15.73 6.49
C ALA A 43 -11.27 16.04 5.28
N GLY A 44 -9.94 15.94 5.38
CA GLY A 44 -8.97 16.29 4.35
C GLY A 44 -7.66 16.78 4.94
N GLY A 45 -6.77 17.34 4.12
CA GLY A 45 -5.45 17.79 4.51
C GLY A 45 -4.38 17.23 3.58
N ARG A 46 -3.11 17.29 4.03
CA ARG A 46 -1.97 16.73 3.29
C ARG A 46 -1.85 15.24 3.59
N VAL A 47 -1.92 14.41 2.59
CA VAL A 47 -1.84 12.95 2.72
C VAL A 47 -0.62 12.42 1.98
N ILE A 48 0.13 11.51 2.57
CA ILE A 48 1.18 10.76 1.87
C ILE A 48 0.75 9.32 1.65
N ASP A 49 0.98 8.82 0.43
CA ASP A 49 0.79 7.43 0.03
C ASP A 49 2.16 6.79 -0.21
N LEU A 50 2.59 5.94 0.73
CA LEU A 50 3.86 5.24 0.69
C LEU A 50 3.73 3.98 -0.14
N GLY A 51 4.47 3.89 -1.26
CA GLY A 51 4.36 2.81 -2.24
C GLY A 51 3.13 2.98 -3.13
N CYS A 52 2.89 4.18 -3.64
CA CYS A 52 1.67 4.52 -4.40
C CYS A 52 1.52 3.76 -5.73
N GLY A 53 2.58 3.13 -6.24
CA GLY A 53 2.57 2.38 -7.49
C GLY A 53 2.03 3.20 -8.67
N ALA A 54 1.04 2.65 -9.38
CA ALA A 54 0.32 3.31 -10.48
C ALA A 54 -0.79 4.26 -10.01
N ALA A 55 -0.81 4.64 -8.73
CA ALA A 55 -1.67 5.64 -8.10
C ALA A 55 -3.19 5.32 -8.05
N ASP A 56 -3.60 4.05 -8.15
CA ASP A 56 -5.04 3.76 -8.12
C ASP A 56 -5.66 4.05 -6.74
N VAL A 57 -5.02 3.61 -5.63
CA VAL A 57 -5.46 3.95 -4.27
C VAL A 57 -5.38 5.46 -4.04
N THR A 58 -4.28 6.11 -4.45
CA THR A 58 -4.09 7.56 -4.35
C THR A 58 -5.24 8.33 -5.01
N ILE A 59 -5.64 7.93 -6.23
CA ILE A 59 -6.73 8.56 -6.99
C ILE A 59 -8.09 8.34 -6.30
N ARG A 60 -8.37 7.11 -5.83
CA ARG A 60 -9.61 6.79 -5.09
C ARG A 60 -9.71 7.60 -3.81
N PHE A 61 -8.61 7.70 -3.08
CA PHE A 61 -8.54 8.50 -1.86
C PHE A 61 -8.76 9.99 -2.14
N ALA A 62 -8.12 10.55 -3.18
CA ALA A 62 -8.33 11.94 -3.60
C ALA A 62 -9.78 12.24 -4.01
N ARG A 63 -10.49 11.27 -4.57
CA ARG A 63 -11.92 11.40 -4.91
C ARG A 63 -12.81 11.32 -3.68
N ALA A 64 -12.47 10.46 -2.71
CA ALA A 64 -13.22 10.32 -1.46
C ALA A 64 -13.06 11.53 -0.53
N TYR A 65 -11.92 12.23 -0.64
CA TYR A 65 -11.60 13.43 0.15
C TYR A 65 -11.26 14.61 -0.75
N PRO A 66 -12.29 15.37 -1.22
CA PRO A 66 -12.09 16.48 -2.16
C PRO A 66 -11.17 17.60 -1.65
N ASP A 67 -11.10 17.80 -0.34
CA ASP A 67 -10.26 18.81 0.31
C ASP A 67 -8.84 18.31 0.63
N ALA A 68 -8.52 17.07 0.30
CA ALA A 68 -7.16 16.53 0.48
C ALA A 68 -6.25 16.84 -0.71
N THR A 69 -4.98 17.09 -0.40
CA THR A 69 -3.87 17.05 -1.36
C THR A 69 -3.01 15.83 -1.07
N LEU A 70 -2.58 15.12 -2.11
CA LEU A 70 -1.87 13.87 -1.95
C LEU A 70 -0.47 13.92 -2.56
N VAL A 71 0.46 13.37 -1.82
CA VAL A 71 1.81 13.06 -2.31
C VAL A 71 1.94 11.54 -2.34
N GLY A 72 2.10 10.96 -3.52
CA GLY A 72 2.45 9.55 -3.69
C GLY A 72 3.95 9.39 -3.86
N VAL A 73 4.54 8.40 -3.19
CA VAL A 73 5.95 8.06 -3.37
C VAL A 73 6.09 6.59 -3.75
N ASP A 74 6.96 6.30 -4.72
CA ASP A 74 7.29 4.94 -5.16
C ASP A 74 8.72 4.88 -5.71
N GLY A 75 9.39 3.73 -5.57
CA GLY A 75 10.75 3.52 -6.08
C GLY A 75 10.81 3.17 -7.56
N ALA A 76 9.72 2.68 -8.15
CA ALA A 76 9.66 2.17 -9.52
C ALA A 76 9.20 3.26 -10.51
N GLU A 77 10.10 3.77 -11.33
CA GLU A 77 9.76 4.79 -12.33
C GLU A 77 8.71 4.31 -13.36
N PRO A 78 8.69 3.04 -13.83
CA PRO A 78 7.61 2.55 -14.68
C PRO A 78 6.22 2.71 -14.05
N MET A 79 6.07 2.41 -12.78
CA MET A 79 4.82 2.57 -12.03
C MET A 79 4.41 4.03 -11.92
N LEU A 80 5.34 4.91 -11.55
CA LEU A 80 5.08 6.35 -11.42
C LEU A 80 4.68 7.00 -12.76
N ARG A 81 5.28 6.56 -13.86
CA ARG A 81 4.89 7.05 -15.19
C ARG A 81 3.42 6.71 -15.49
N LEU A 82 3.02 5.46 -15.27
CA LEU A 82 1.63 5.03 -15.42
C LEU A 82 0.70 5.75 -14.45
N GLY A 83 1.15 5.98 -13.21
CA GLY A 83 0.44 6.73 -12.19
C GLY A 83 0.20 8.19 -12.60
N ARG A 84 1.21 8.89 -13.12
CA ARG A 84 1.04 10.28 -13.62
C ARG A 84 0.04 10.36 -14.78
N GLU A 85 0.07 9.38 -15.68
CA GLU A 85 -0.93 9.29 -16.76
C GLU A 85 -2.34 9.03 -16.22
N ALA A 86 -2.47 8.20 -15.15
CA ALA A 86 -3.75 7.93 -14.51
C ALA A 86 -4.28 9.16 -13.75
N VAL A 87 -3.43 9.88 -13.02
CA VAL A 87 -3.77 11.14 -12.33
C VAL A 87 -4.26 12.19 -13.33
N ALA A 88 -3.56 12.35 -14.48
CA ALA A 88 -3.96 13.27 -15.54
C ALA A 88 -5.32 12.90 -16.16
N ARG A 89 -5.54 11.60 -16.48
CA ARG A 89 -6.85 11.13 -16.94
C ARG A 89 -7.97 11.35 -15.93
N ALA A 90 -7.64 11.35 -14.64
CA ALA A 90 -8.59 11.62 -13.57
C ALA A 90 -8.84 13.12 -13.32
N GLY A 91 -8.07 14.03 -13.93
CA GLY A 91 -8.14 15.48 -13.72
C GLY A 91 -7.70 15.91 -12.33
N LEU A 92 -6.74 15.19 -11.73
CA LEU A 92 -6.33 15.37 -10.32
C LEU A 92 -4.92 15.99 -10.18
N GLU A 93 -4.29 16.48 -11.26
CA GLU A 93 -2.91 16.98 -11.27
C GLU A 93 -2.70 18.17 -10.31
N SER A 94 -3.75 18.93 -10.03
CA SER A 94 -3.68 20.06 -9.08
C SER A 94 -3.66 19.62 -7.61
N ARG A 95 -4.00 18.35 -7.31
CA ARG A 95 -4.11 17.82 -5.94
C ARG A 95 -3.27 16.57 -5.67
N VAL A 96 -2.76 15.92 -6.71
CA VAL A 96 -1.98 14.68 -6.57
C VAL A 96 -0.63 14.86 -7.27
N VAL A 97 0.45 14.71 -6.50
CA VAL A 97 1.82 14.78 -7.00
C VAL A 97 2.53 13.45 -6.70
N LEU A 98 3.24 12.90 -7.69
CA LEU A 98 3.95 11.63 -7.54
C LEU A 98 5.46 11.84 -7.63
N HIS A 99 6.19 11.39 -6.59
CA HIS A 99 7.64 11.48 -6.51
C HIS A 99 8.30 10.11 -6.57
N ARG A 100 9.43 10.04 -7.28
CA ARG A 100 10.28 8.87 -7.22
C ARG A 100 11.10 8.89 -5.94
N LEU A 101 10.83 7.93 -5.05
CA LEU A 101 11.53 7.79 -3.80
C LEU A 101 11.49 6.32 -3.37
N ARG A 102 12.65 5.76 -3.05
CA ARG A 102 12.79 4.39 -2.55
C ARG A 102 12.99 4.43 -1.03
N LEU A 103 12.29 3.56 -0.31
CA LEU A 103 12.50 3.38 1.12
C LEU A 103 13.63 2.36 1.39
N PRO A 104 14.45 2.56 2.45
CA PRO A 104 14.47 3.73 3.31
C PRO A 104 14.96 4.97 2.56
N ALA A 105 14.46 6.16 2.92
CA ALA A 105 14.80 7.42 2.28
C ALA A 105 15.35 8.43 3.31
N ASP A 106 16.33 9.23 2.90
CA ASP A 106 16.92 10.26 3.77
C ASP A 106 15.93 11.38 4.09
N ALA A 107 15.06 11.72 3.15
CA ALA A 107 14.02 12.73 3.32
C ALA A 107 12.71 12.29 2.65
N LEU A 108 11.61 12.56 3.33
CA LEU A 108 10.25 12.44 2.79
C LEU A 108 9.69 13.83 2.49
N PRO A 109 8.76 13.97 1.53
CA PRO A 109 8.19 15.27 1.14
C PRO A 109 7.28 15.84 2.23
N GLY A 110 7.81 16.65 3.14
CA GLY A 110 7.04 17.39 4.14
C GLY A 110 6.44 16.52 5.28
N GLU A 111 5.61 17.17 6.10
CA GLU A 111 4.80 16.53 7.14
C GLU A 111 3.34 16.42 6.65
N HIS A 112 2.64 15.36 7.04
CA HIS A 112 1.33 15.03 6.50
C HIS A 112 0.29 14.82 7.60
N ASP A 113 -0.93 15.22 7.30
CA ASP A 113 -2.09 15.10 8.17
C ASP A 113 -2.68 13.68 8.15
N ALA A 114 -2.26 12.83 7.23
CA ALA A 114 -2.51 11.38 7.22
C ALA A 114 -1.42 10.63 6.45
N VAL A 115 -1.16 9.38 6.84
CA VAL A 115 -0.23 8.47 6.16
C VAL A 115 -0.98 7.22 5.74
N ILE A 116 -0.89 6.88 4.46
CA ILE A 116 -1.48 5.67 3.91
C ILE A 116 -0.44 4.84 3.18
N SER A 117 -0.65 3.52 3.16
CA SER A 117 0.15 2.58 2.35
C SER A 117 -0.67 1.35 2.03
N ASN A 118 -0.61 0.89 0.81
CA ASN A 118 -1.30 -0.33 0.38
C ASN A 118 -0.35 -1.23 -0.40
N SER A 119 -0.23 -2.50 0.03
CA SER A 119 0.54 -3.53 -0.67
C SER A 119 2.01 -3.16 -0.92
N LEU A 120 2.69 -2.56 0.08
CA LEU A 120 4.09 -2.19 0.02
C LEU A 120 4.98 -3.04 0.94
N LEU A 121 4.51 -3.33 2.17
CA LEU A 121 5.37 -3.91 3.22
C LEU A 121 5.98 -5.25 2.81
N HIS A 122 5.23 -6.09 2.11
CA HIS A 122 5.71 -7.40 1.67
C HIS A 122 6.84 -7.32 0.64
N HIS A 123 6.99 -6.22 -0.08
CA HIS A 123 8.09 -5.97 -1.01
C HIS A 123 9.38 -5.51 -0.33
N LEU A 124 9.30 -4.96 0.90
CA LEU A 124 10.48 -4.42 1.56
C LEU A 124 11.34 -5.55 2.16
N ALA A 125 12.64 -5.50 1.86
CA ALA A 125 13.62 -6.41 2.45
C ALA A 125 13.68 -6.21 3.98
N GLU A 126 13.68 -4.94 4.41
CA GLU A 126 13.67 -4.53 5.82
C GLU A 126 12.34 -3.82 6.15
N PRO A 127 11.43 -4.48 6.86
CA PRO A 127 10.10 -3.91 7.16
C PRO A 127 10.16 -2.64 8.02
N ALA A 128 11.22 -2.45 8.81
CA ALA A 128 11.46 -1.23 9.58
C ALA A 128 11.46 0.03 8.71
N ALA A 129 11.85 -0.09 7.44
CA ALA A 129 11.86 1.04 6.50
C ALA A 129 10.47 1.67 6.28
N LEU A 130 9.40 0.87 6.33
CA LEU A 130 8.02 1.40 6.26
C LEU A 130 7.66 2.14 7.54
N TRP A 131 7.92 1.53 8.69
CA TRP A 131 7.54 2.11 9.98
C TRP A 131 8.32 3.38 10.30
N ASP A 132 9.60 3.44 9.94
CA ASP A 132 10.41 4.66 10.00
C ASP A 132 9.85 5.76 9.08
N ALA A 133 9.41 5.39 7.88
CA ALA A 133 8.78 6.33 6.96
C ALA A 133 7.45 6.86 7.51
N VAL A 134 6.61 6.01 8.11
CA VAL A 134 5.36 6.41 8.79
C VAL A 134 5.66 7.41 9.91
N ALA A 135 6.64 7.10 10.79
CA ALA A 135 7.02 7.97 11.90
C ALA A 135 7.47 9.37 11.47
N ARG A 136 8.19 9.45 10.33
CA ARG A 136 8.76 10.70 9.82
C ARG A 136 7.82 11.49 8.91
N ALA A 137 6.84 10.82 8.32
CA ALA A 137 5.92 11.45 7.37
C ALA A 137 4.70 12.05 8.04
N GLY A 138 4.19 11.44 9.11
CA GLY A 138 2.98 11.88 9.80
C GLY A 138 3.24 12.97 10.82
N CYS A 139 2.37 13.98 10.88
CA CYS A 139 2.30 14.88 12.01
C CYS A 139 1.89 14.10 13.28
N PRO A 140 2.26 14.56 14.49
CA PRO A 140 1.74 13.97 15.73
C PRO A 140 0.20 13.91 15.73
N GLY A 141 -0.36 12.73 15.94
CA GLY A 141 -1.79 12.49 15.90
C GLY A 141 -2.37 12.28 14.49
N ALA A 142 -1.56 12.23 13.44
CA ALA A 142 -2.02 11.92 12.09
C ALA A 142 -2.56 10.48 11.99
N PRO A 143 -3.75 10.26 11.38
CA PRO A 143 -4.22 8.92 11.05
C PRO A 143 -3.21 8.14 10.20
N VAL A 144 -3.04 6.87 10.52
CA VAL A 144 -2.24 5.91 9.75
C VAL A 144 -3.12 4.75 9.34
N LEU A 145 -3.10 4.39 8.06
CA LEU A 145 -3.68 3.15 7.55
C LEU A 145 -2.69 2.45 6.63
N VAL A 146 -2.31 1.25 7.01
CA VAL A 146 -1.53 0.34 6.15
C VAL A 146 -2.35 -0.92 5.91
N MET A 147 -2.60 -1.27 4.66
CA MET A 147 -3.18 -2.55 4.27
C MET A 147 -2.17 -3.34 3.48
N ASP A 148 -2.04 -4.62 3.80
CA ASP A 148 -1.16 -5.49 3.03
C ASP A 148 -1.67 -6.93 3.00
N LEU A 149 -1.01 -7.77 2.21
CA LEU A 149 -1.38 -9.16 2.05
C LEU A 149 -1.14 -9.96 3.34
N LEU A 150 -2.03 -10.89 3.59
CA LEU A 150 -1.94 -11.87 4.66
C LEU A 150 -1.24 -13.13 4.13
N ARG A 151 -0.11 -13.52 4.73
CA ARG A 151 0.57 -14.76 4.36
C ARG A 151 -0.29 -15.98 4.69
N PRO A 152 -0.64 -16.82 3.70
CA PRO A 152 -1.39 -18.05 3.92
C PRO A 152 -0.58 -19.07 4.74
N THR A 153 -1.25 -20.09 5.26
CA THR A 153 -0.63 -21.12 6.11
C THR A 153 0.19 -22.13 5.31
N SER A 154 -0.14 -22.29 4.01
CA SER A 154 0.51 -23.25 3.09
C SER A 154 0.56 -22.71 1.66
N LYS A 155 1.40 -23.35 0.82
CA LYS A 155 1.42 -23.07 -0.63
C LYS A 155 0.12 -23.48 -1.33
N ASP A 156 -0.55 -24.53 -0.88
CA ASP A 156 -1.82 -24.98 -1.43
C ASP A 156 -2.92 -23.93 -1.17
N GLU A 157 -2.92 -23.33 0.02
CA GLU A 157 -3.80 -22.20 0.34
C GLU A 157 -3.49 -20.98 -0.53
N ALA A 158 -2.19 -20.65 -0.75
CA ALA A 158 -1.79 -19.59 -1.66
C ALA A 158 -2.30 -19.85 -3.09
N LEU A 159 -2.19 -21.07 -3.60
CA LEU A 159 -2.72 -21.46 -4.92
C LEU A 159 -4.25 -21.34 -4.97
N ALA A 160 -4.95 -21.73 -3.90
CA ALA A 160 -6.40 -21.59 -3.81
C ALA A 160 -6.84 -20.11 -3.82
N LEU A 161 -6.09 -19.22 -3.14
CA LEU A 161 -6.33 -17.76 -3.19
C LEU A 161 -6.10 -17.20 -4.59
N VAL A 162 -5.02 -17.60 -5.27
CA VAL A 162 -4.77 -17.20 -6.68
C VAL A 162 -5.92 -17.69 -7.57
N GLY A 163 -6.35 -18.93 -7.44
CA GLY A 163 -7.49 -19.48 -8.18
C GLY A 163 -8.80 -18.72 -7.95
N ARG A 164 -9.00 -18.14 -6.76
CA ARG A 164 -10.20 -17.40 -6.38
C ARG A 164 -10.15 -15.93 -6.84
N HIS A 165 -9.01 -15.27 -6.64
CA HIS A 165 -8.92 -13.82 -6.79
C HIS A 165 -8.19 -13.36 -8.05
N ALA A 166 -7.48 -14.25 -8.73
CA ALA A 166 -6.81 -14.00 -10.00
C ALA A 166 -7.30 -14.93 -11.13
N ALA A 167 -8.51 -15.51 -10.99
CA ALA A 167 -9.13 -16.33 -12.03
C ALA A 167 -9.31 -15.48 -13.31
N GLY A 168 -8.69 -15.94 -14.43
CA GLY A 168 -8.73 -15.21 -15.69
C GLY A 168 -7.73 -14.08 -15.83
N ALA A 169 -6.94 -13.77 -14.81
CA ALA A 169 -5.84 -12.80 -14.93
C ALA A 169 -4.72 -13.36 -15.85
N PRO A 170 -3.94 -12.47 -16.51
CA PRO A 170 -2.74 -12.89 -17.22
C PRO A 170 -1.83 -13.76 -16.35
N PRO A 171 -1.18 -14.80 -16.91
CA PRO A 171 -0.30 -15.70 -16.12
C PRO A 171 0.79 -14.98 -15.33
N LEU A 172 1.29 -13.85 -15.84
CA LEU A 172 2.25 -12.99 -15.14
C LEU A 172 1.68 -12.48 -13.82
N LEU A 173 0.48 -11.91 -13.82
CA LEU A 173 -0.16 -11.36 -12.62
C LEU A 173 -0.56 -12.46 -11.62
N ALA A 174 -1.03 -13.61 -12.09
CA ALA A 174 -1.33 -14.73 -11.21
C ALA A 174 -0.07 -15.25 -10.50
N ARG A 175 1.07 -15.34 -11.22
CA ARG A 175 2.37 -15.69 -10.64
C ARG A 175 2.84 -14.63 -9.64
N ASP A 176 2.74 -13.35 -9.99
CA ASP A 176 3.18 -12.26 -9.13
C ASP A 176 2.33 -12.23 -7.86
N PHE A 177 1.01 -12.38 -7.96
CA PHE A 177 0.13 -12.49 -6.79
C PHE A 177 0.49 -13.69 -5.90
N PHE A 178 0.80 -14.86 -6.49
CA PHE A 178 1.30 -16.01 -5.74
C PHE A 178 2.58 -15.68 -4.97
N ASN A 179 3.56 -15.05 -5.62
CA ASN A 179 4.83 -14.67 -4.98
C ASN A 179 4.60 -13.65 -3.85
N SER A 180 3.76 -12.63 -4.08
CA SER A 180 3.41 -11.63 -3.07
C SER A 180 2.73 -12.26 -1.84
N LEU A 181 1.86 -13.26 -2.02
CA LEU A 181 1.30 -14.03 -0.90
C LEU A 181 2.38 -14.78 -0.11
N LEU A 182 3.41 -15.31 -0.77
CA LEU A 182 4.54 -15.97 -0.08
C LEU A 182 5.44 -14.96 0.63
N ALA A 183 5.55 -13.73 0.11
CA ALA A 183 6.34 -12.64 0.67
C ALA A 183 5.60 -11.86 1.78
N ALA A 184 4.30 -12.01 1.89
CA ALA A 184 3.46 -11.34 2.88
C ALA A 184 3.86 -11.66 4.33
N TYR A 185 3.47 -10.79 5.25
CA TYR A 185 3.65 -10.98 6.70
C TYR A 185 2.36 -11.52 7.35
N ARG A 186 2.53 -12.14 8.52
CA ARG A 186 1.42 -12.53 9.41
C ARG A 186 1.14 -11.42 10.43
N PRO A 187 -0.07 -11.34 10.96
CA PRO A 187 -0.41 -10.31 11.96
C PRO A 187 0.51 -10.31 13.18
N GLU A 188 0.98 -11.48 13.62
CA GLU A 188 1.90 -11.59 14.76
C GLU A 188 3.27 -11.00 14.46
N GLU A 189 3.77 -11.19 13.24
CA GLU A 189 5.04 -10.62 12.77
C GLU A 189 4.92 -9.09 12.63
N VAL A 190 3.77 -8.62 12.13
CA VAL A 190 3.49 -7.18 12.01
C VAL A 190 3.42 -6.52 13.41
N ARG A 191 2.77 -7.15 14.39
CA ARG A 191 2.75 -6.65 15.77
C ARG A 191 4.14 -6.53 16.36
N GLN A 192 5.01 -7.53 16.15
CA GLN A 192 6.42 -7.47 16.60
C GLN A 192 7.20 -6.34 15.92
N GLN A 193 6.97 -6.09 14.63
CA GLN A 193 7.57 -4.96 13.93
C GLN A 193 7.10 -3.62 14.52
N LEU A 194 5.81 -3.47 14.77
CA LEU A 194 5.23 -2.27 15.38
C LEU A 194 5.76 -2.02 16.80
N ASP A 195 5.86 -3.06 17.62
CA ASP A 195 6.45 -2.96 18.97
C ASP A 195 7.90 -2.48 18.90
N THR A 196 8.68 -3.02 17.97
CA THR A 196 10.09 -2.63 17.77
C THR A 196 10.22 -1.19 17.27
N ALA A 197 9.28 -0.73 16.45
CA ALA A 197 9.25 0.62 15.89
C ALA A 197 8.63 1.67 16.84
N GLY A 198 8.16 1.28 18.04
CA GLY A 198 7.50 2.20 18.98
C GLY A 198 6.01 2.43 18.69
N PHE A 199 5.43 1.65 17.79
CA PHE A 199 4.02 1.73 17.37
C PHE A 199 3.14 0.62 17.93
N GLY A 200 3.51 0.01 19.07
CA GLY A 200 2.72 -1.06 19.70
C GLY A 200 1.29 -0.68 20.09
N HIS A 201 0.95 0.61 20.06
CA HIS A 201 -0.40 1.13 20.28
C HIS A 201 -1.31 1.06 19.04
N LEU A 202 -0.77 0.81 17.83
CA LEU A 202 -1.56 0.68 16.62
C LEU A 202 -2.32 -0.65 16.58
N GLY A 203 -3.56 -0.60 16.10
CA GLY A 203 -4.39 -1.79 15.87
C GLY A 203 -3.88 -2.63 14.70
N VAL A 204 -4.01 -3.96 14.80
CA VAL A 204 -3.73 -4.90 13.71
C VAL A 204 -4.93 -5.84 13.56
N ASP A 205 -5.65 -5.76 12.46
CA ASP A 205 -6.85 -6.55 12.17
C ASP A 205 -6.73 -7.34 10.87
N VAL A 206 -7.23 -8.57 10.85
CA VAL A 206 -7.45 -9.31 9.61
C VAL A 206 -8.82 -8.93 9.06
N VAL A 207 -8.86 -8.44 7.81
CA VAL A 207 -10.07 -7.85 7.21
C VAL A 207 -10.63 -8.64 6.03
N SER A 208 -9.86 -9.59 5.50
CA SER A 208 -10.32 -10.51 4.48
C SER A 208 -9.52 -11.82 4.53
N ASP A 209 -9.82 -12.74 3.61
CA ASP A 209 -9.07 -14.00 3.46
C ASP A 209 -7.62 -13.81 3.01
N ARG A 210 -7.24 -12.59 2.61
CA ARG A 210 -5.92 -12.26 2.05
C ARG A 210 -5.33 -10.92 2.49
N HIS A 211 -6.00 -10.17 3.39
CA HIS A 211 -5.51 -8.85 3.82
C HIS A 211 -5.59 -8.67 5.33
N TRP A 212 -4.62 -7.93 5.85
CA TRP A 212 -4.65 -7.33 7.17
C TRP A 212 -4.54 -5.81 7.09
N LEU A 213 -4.95 -5.12 8.14
CA LEU A 213 -4.79 -3.67 8.34
C LEU A 213 -3.92 -3.39 9.56
N VAL A 214 -3.10 -2.34 9.48
CA VAL A 214 -2.59 -1.58 10.63
C VAL A 214 -3.26 -0.22 10.62
N TRP A 215 -3.75 0.23 11.77
CA TRP A 215 -4.47 1.50 11.90
C TRP A 215 -4.30 2.13 13.27
N GLY A 216 -4.38 3.47 13.31
CA GLY A 216 -4.28 4.28 14.52
C GLY A 216 -3.74 5.66 14.20
N HIS A 217 -2.96 6.23 15.09
CA HIS A 217 -2.40 7.59 14.95
C HIS A 217 -0.91 7.57 15.25
N VAL A 218 -0.13 8.42 14.51
CA VAL A 218 1.31 8.64 14.76
C VAL A 218 1.54 9.27 16.13
#